data_bfcacd64be54b8657f24824ad6221065
#
_entry.id   bfcacd64be54b8657f24824ad6221065
#
_cell.length_a   1.000
_cell.length_b   1.000
_cell.length_c   1.000
_cell.angle_alpha   90.00
_cell.angle_beta   90.00
_cell.angle_gamma   90.00
#
_symmetry.space_group_name_H-M   'P 1'
#
loop_
_entity.id
_entity.type
_entity.pdbx_description
1 polymer ?
#
loop_
_entity_poly.entity_id
_entity_poly.type
_entity_poly.pdbx_seq_one_letter_code
_entity_poly.pdbx_strand_id
1 'polypeptide(L)'
;GSLEIAHYPDVARQIAQRFKNINQVAITLRESISATHNNWGAMLYDVHSDTAVFAPMNGEQYEPYEIRNIVDRVGGGDSFAAGLIYAMTTKDFATAQDQVDFAVAASCLAHSVKGDFNFNSRAEVEALANGNVSGRVQR
;
A
#
# COMPACT_ATOMS: atom_id res chain seq x y z
N GLY A 1 11.46 -14.75 -8.00
CA GLY A 1 10.27 -14.79 -8.81
C GLY A 1 9.34 -13.61 -8.55
N SER A 2 8.52 -13.32 -9.50
CA SER A 2 7.51 -12.27 -9.34
C SER A 2 6.39 -12.75 -8.43
N LEU A 3 5.88 -11.85 -7.61
CA LEU A 3 4.75 -12.11 -6.74
C LEU A 3 3.48 -12.25 -7.59
N GLU A 4 2.79 -13.37 -7.46
CA GLU A 4 1.54 -13.58 -8.18
C GLU A 4 0.39 -12.90 -7.45
N ILE A 5 0.01 -11.73 -7.94
CA ILE A 5 -1.02 -10.92 -7.29
C ILE A 5 -2.44 -11.36 -7.64
N ALA A 6 -2.61 -12.13 -8.72
CA ALA A 6 -3.92 -12.47 -9.23
C ALA A 6 -4.77 -13.30 -8.26
N HIS A 7 -4.16 -14.01 -7.33
CA HIS A 7 -4.90 -14.83 -6.36
C HIS A 7 -5.33 -14.06 -5.10
N TYR A 8 -4.79 -12.89 -4.84
CA TYR A 8 -5.12 -12.13 -3.62
C TYR A 8 -6.59 -11.72 -3.52
N PRO A 9 -7.28 -11.37 -4.61
CA PRO A 9 -8.74 -11.15 -4.51
C PRO A 9 -9.49 -12.37 -3.99
N ASP A 10 -9.09 -13.58 -4.37
CA ASP A 10 -9.72 -14.81 -3.85
C ASP A 10 -9.45 -15.00 -2.36
N VAL A 11 -8.23 -14.68 -1.91
CA VAL A 11 -7.89 -14.69 -0.48
C VAL A 11 -8.80 -13.72 0.29
N ALA A 12 -8.98 -12.51 -0.25
CA ALA A 12 -9.84 -11.51 0.36
C ALA A 12 -11.30 -11.97 0.43
N ARG A 13 -11.80 -12.62 -0.63
CA ARG A 13 -13.17 -13.19 -0.63
C ARG A 13 -13.33 -14.25 0.45
N GLN A 14 -12.35 -15.12 0.62
CA GLN A 14 -12.38 -16.15 1.67
C GLN A 14 -12.41 -15.53 3.06
N ILE A 15 -11.63 -14.47 3.30
CA ILE A 15 -11.65 -13.74 4.55
C ILE A 15 -13.03 -13.13 4.78
N ALA A 16 -13.60 -12.49 3.76
CA ALA A 16 -14.93 -11.87 3.84
C ALA A 16 -16.04 -12.88 4.12
N GLN A 17 -15.91 -14.09 3.59
CA GLN A 17 -16.87 -15.16 3.86
C GLN A 17 -16.80 -15.65 5.31
N ARG A 18 -15.60 -15.62 5.89
CA ARG A 18 -15.37 -16.09 7.25
C ARG A 18 -15.75 -15.06 8.31
N PHE A 19 -15.58 -13.78 7.99
CA PHE A 19 -15.83 -12.66 8.89
C PHE A 19 -16.92 -11.77 8.30
N LYS A 20 -18.16 -12.00 8.69
CA LYS A 20 -19.34 -11.40 8.05
C LYS A 20 -19.52 -9.90 8.27
N ASN A 21 -18.84 -9.33 9.26
CA ASN A 21 -19.01 -7.92 9.63
C ASN A 21 -18.01 -6.99 8.98
N ILE A 22 -17.14 -7.49 8.12
CA ILE A 22 -16.14 -6.65 7.45
C ILE A 22 -16.66 -6.13 6.11
N ASN A 23 -16.29 -4.90 5.79
CA ASN A 23 -16.67 -4.23 4.56
C ASN A 23 -15.53 -4.20 3.55
N GLN A 24 -14.30 -4.24 4.02
CA GLN A 24 -13.11 -4.15 3.18
C GLN A 24 -12.01 -5.04 3.73
N VAL A 25 -11.16 -5.53 2.83
CA VAL A 25 -9.96 -6.28 3.19
C VAL A 25 -8.76 -5.59 2.52
N ALA A 26 -7.77 -5.24 3.32
CA ALA A 26 -6.53 -4.66 2.81
C ALA A 26 -5.38 -5.64 3.05
N ILE A 27 -4.60 -5.89 2.01
CA ILE A 27 -3.46 -6.82 2.08
C ILE A 27 -2.22 -6.09 1.58
N THR A 28 -1.17 -6.02 2.40
CA THR A 28 0.12 -5.54 1.95
C THR A 28 0.83 -6.60 1.15
N LEU A 29 1.46 -6.19 0.06
CA LEU A 29 2.16 -7.07 -0.87
C LEU A 29 3.64 -6.75 -0.79
N ARG A 30 4.34 -7.57 -0.02
CA ARG A 30 5.78 -7.41 0.18
C ARG A 30 6.51 -8.58 -0.45
N GLU A 31 7.48 -8.26 -1.29
CA GLU A 31 8.40 -9.23 -1.84
C GLU A 31 9.81 -8.85 -1.43
N SER A 32 10.45 -9.68 -0.63
CA SER A 32 11.84 -9.47 -0.21
C SER A 32 12.77 -10.00 -1.27
N ILE A 33 13.51 -9.11 -1.92
CA ILE A 33 14.51 -9.47 -2.92
C ILE A 33 15.86 -9.71 -2.22
N SER A 34 16.20 -8.85 -1.27
CA SER A 34 17.40 -8.97 -0.45
C SER A 34 17.17 -8.34 0.92
N ALA A 35 18.20 -8.33 1.76
CA ALA A 35 18.12 -7.72 3.08
C ALA A 35 17.76 -6.22 3.04
N THR A 36 18.13 -5.54 1.96
CA THR A 36 17.94 -4.09 1.82
C THR A 36 17.06 -3.69 0.63
N HIS A 37 16.52 -4.67 -0.10
CA HIS A 37 15.70 -4.42 -1.28
C HIS A 37 14.37 -5.17 -1.16
N ASN A 38 13.28 -4.43 -1.08
CA ASN A 38 11.92 -4.98 -1.10
C ASN A 38 11.12 -4.36 -2.24
N ASN A 39 10.23 -5.15 -2.79
CA ASN A 39 9.10 -4.64 -3.56
C ASN A 39 7.92 -4.45 -2.61
N TRP A 40 7.20 -3.35 -2.74
CA TRP A 40 6.17 -2.96 -1.80
C TRP A 40 4.93 -2.42 -2.50
N GLY A 41 3.79 -2.95 -2.14
CA GLY A 41 2.50 -2.52 -2.64
C GLY A 41 1.38 -3.01 -1.75
N ALA A 42 0.16 -2.87 -2.20
CA ALA A 42 -1.00 -3.36 -1.47
C ALA A 42 -2.21 -3.57 -2.38
N MET A 43 -3.18 -4.31 -1.86
CA MET A 43 -4.48 -4.49 -2.47
C MET A 43 -5.55 -4.05 -1.47
N LEU A 44 -6.58 -3.39 -1.96
CA LEU A 44 -7.78 -3.07 -1.20
C LEU A 44 -8.98 -3.71 -1.89
N TYR A 45 -9.68 -4.57 -1.17
CA TYR A 45 -10.84 -5.29 -1.66
C TYR A 45 -12.10 -4.77 -0.98
N ASP A 46 -13.12 -4.45 -1.78
CA ASP A 46 -14.43 -4.04 -1.29
C ASP A 46 -15.39 -5.22 -1.36
N VAL A 47 -15.92 -5.59 -0.19
CA VAL A 47 -16.80 -6.76 -0.06
C VAL A 47 -18.13 -6.57 -0.79
N HIS A 48 -18.68 -5.36 -0.72
CA HIS A 48 -20.01 -5.09 -1.28
C HIS A 48 -20.04 -5.10 -2.81
N SER A 49 -19.00 -4.54 -3.43
CA SER A 49 -18.89 -4.48 -4.89
C SER A 49 -18.11 -5.65 -5.48
N ASP A 50 -17.52 -6.49 -4.65
CA ASP A 50 -16.62 -7.59 -5.07
C ASP A 50 -15.55 -7.09 -6.04
N THR A 51 -14.91 -5.96 -5.69
CA THR A 51 -13.86 -5.37 -6.51
C THR A 51 -12.57 -5.21 -5.72
N ALA A 52 -11.44 -5.47 -6.38
CA ALA A 52 -10.12 -5.29 -5.81
C ALA A 52 -9.37 -4.24 -6.62
N VAL A 53 -8.66 -3.36 -5.91
CA VAL A 53 -7.74 -2.40 -6.51
C VAL A 53 -6.35 -2.59 -5.92
N PHE A 54 -5.35 -2.37 -6.74
CA PHE A 54 -3.94 -2.55 -6.36
C PHE A 54 -3.22 -1.21 -6.40
N ALA A 55 -2.19 -1.07 -5.61
CA ALA A 55 -1.33 0.11 -5.63
C ALA A 55 0.12 -0.29 -5.35
N PRO A 56 1.11 0.35 -5.98
CA PRO A 56 0.93 1.37 -7.01
C PRO A 56 0.59 0.75 -8.38
N MET A 57 -0.10 1.51 -9.20
CA MET A 57 -0.44 1.12 -10.57
C MET A 57 0.34 1.97 -11.57
N ASN A 58 0.76 1.36 -12.65
CA ASN A 58 1.27 2.05 -13.83
C ASN A 58 0.30 1.74 -14.97
N GLY A 59 -0.62 2.69 -15.23
CA GLY A 59 -1.73 2.41 -16.13
C GLY A 59 -2.63 1.32 -15.57
N GLU A 60 -2.79 0.23 -16.30
CA GLU A 60 -3.62 -0.91 -15.90
C GLU A 60 -2.81 -2.03 -15.22
N GLN A 61 -1.50 -1.83 -15.04
CA GLN A 61 -0.63 -2.85 -14.47
C GLN A 61 -0.16 -2.45 -13.07
N TYR A 62 -0.18 -3.44 -12.17
CA TYR A 62 0.43 -3.29 -10.88
C TYR A 62 1.95 -3.26 -11.04
N GLU A 63 2.56 -2.23 -10.48
CA GLU A 63 4.01 -2.07 -10.50
C GLU A 63 4.47 -1.66 -9.09
N PRO A 64 5.02 -2.58 -8.30
CA PRO A 64 5.35 -2.30 -6.91
C PRO A 64 6.43 -1.22 -6.79
N TYR A 65 6.41 -0.50 -5.67
CA TYR A 65 7.53 0.35 -5.31
C TYR A 65 8.75 -0.50 -5.03
N GLU A 66 9.87 -0.13 -5.63
CA GLU A 66 11.16 -0.72 -5.31
C GLU A 66 11.81 0.07 -4.19
N ILE A 67 11.90 -0.52 -3.02
CA ILE A 67 12.54 0.13 -1.87
C ILE A 67 13.93 -0.44 -1.73
N ARG A 68 14.93 0.40 -2.01
CA ARG A 68 16.34 0.08 -1.88
C ARG A 68 16.92 0.87 -0.72
N ASN A 69 17.97 0.35 -0.10
CA ASN A 69 18.62 0.99 1.04
C ASN A 69 17.64 1.27 2.18
N ILE A 70 16.91 0.24 2.56
CA ILE A 70 15.92 0.33 3.64
C ILE A 70 16.62 0.75 4.93
N VAL A 71 16.20 1.89 5.47
CA VAL A 71 16.74 2.40 6.73
C VAL A 71 16.14 1.65 7.91
N ASP A 72 14.82 1.44 7.88
CA ASP A 72 14.11 0.75 8.95
C ASP A 72 12.89 0.03 8.39
N ARG A 73 12.73 -1.23 8.76
CA ARG A 73 11.57 -2.03 8.38
C ARG A 73 10.45 -2.01 9.41
N VAL A 74 10.77 -1.51 10.60
CA VAL A 74 9.80 -1.47 11.70
C VAL A 74 8.74 -0.42 11.38
N GLY A 75 7.49 -0.80 11.59
CA GLY A 75 6.37 0.12 11.43
C GLY A 75 5.84 0.28 10.00
N GLY A 76 6.38 -0.46 9.01
CA GLY A 76 5.88 -0.37 7.64
C GLY A 76 4.40 -0.75 7.53
N GLY A 77 4.01 -1.85 8.17
CA GLY A 77 2.61 -2.28 8.22
C GLY A 77 1.73 -1.31 9.01
N ASP A 78 2.23 -0.80 10.13
CA ASP A 78 1.50 0.19 10.94
C ASP A 78 1.33 1.51 10.18
N SER A 79 2.33 1.94 9.45
CA SER A 79 2.25 3.14 8.60
C SER A 79 1.24 2.97 7.48
N PHE A 80 1.17 1.79 6.89
CA PHE A 80 0.16 1.48 5.87
C PHE A 80 -1.24 1.56 6.47
N ALA A 81 -1.48 0.91 7.60
CA ALA A 81 -2.78 0.91 8.27
C ALA A 81 -3.20 2.34 8.66
N ALA A 82 -2.29 3.10 9.24
CA ALA A 82 -2.56 4.49 9.62
C ALA A 82 -2.88 5.36 8.40
N GLY A 83 -2.11 5.22 7.33
CA GLY A 83 -2.34 5.94 6.08
C GLY A 83 -3.69 5.59 5.45
N LEU A 84 -4.07 4.32 5.47
CA LEU A 84 -5.34 3.86 4.93
C LEU A 84 -6.52 4.41 5.73
N ILE A 85 -6.45 4.33 7.06
CA ILE A 85 -7.50 4.89 7.93
C ILE A 85 -7.65 6.38 7.71
N TYR A 86 -6.54 7.10 7.65
CA TYR A 86 -6.56 8.54 7.36
C TYR A 86 -7.24 8.82 6.03
N ALA A 87 -6.87 8.12 4.99
CA ALA A 87 -7.45 8.32 3.66
C ALA A 87 -8.95 7.99 3.62
N MET A 88 -9.36 6.91 4.28
CA MET A 88 -10.77 6.50 4.34
C MET A 88 -11.65 7.50 5.08
N THR A 89 -11.08 8.20 6.06
CA THR A 89 -11.83 9.17 6.89
C THR A 89 -11.71 10.60 6.40
N THR A 90 -10.96 10.82 5.33
CA THR A 90 -10.73 12.15 4.76
C THR A 90 -11.49 12.29 3.44
N LYS A 91 -12.28 13.35 3.30
CA LYS A 91 -13.16 13.53 2.13
C LYS A 91 -12.42 13.66 0.80
N ASP A 92 -11.15 14.04 0.82
CA ASP A 92 -10.36 14.26 -0.39
C ASP A 92 -10.02 12.96 -1.12
N PHE A 93 -10.15 11.80 -0.46
CA PHE A 93 -9.86 10.49 -1.05
C PHE A 93 -11.17 9.75 -1.33
N ALA A 94 -11.77 10.06 -2.47
CA ALA A 94 -13.13 9.62 -2.77
C ALA A 94 -13.23 8.16 -3.23
N THR A 95 -12.16 7.60 -3.80
CA THR A 95 -12.17 6.25 -4.37
C THR A 95 -11.26 5.30 -3.59
N ALA A 96 -11.54 4.01 -3.69
CA ALA A 96 -10.67 2.98 -3.11
C ALA A 96 -9.25 3.06 -3.67
N GLN A 97 -9.12 3.36 -4.97
CA GLN A 97 -7.82 3.51 -5.60
C GLN A 97 -7.02 4.66 -4.97
N ASP A 98 -7.65 5.82 -4.78
CA ASP A 98 -6.99 6.96 -4.14
C ASP A 98 -6.56 6.65 -2.72
N GLN A 99 -7.40 5.93 -1.98
CA GLN A 99 -7.14 5.56 -0.60
C GLN A 99 -5.94 4.63 -0.48
N VAL A 100 -5.89 3.58 -1.29
CA VAL A 100 -4.79 2.62 -1.24
C VAL A 100 -3.51 3.20 -1.81
N ASP A 101 -3.60 4.04 -2.83
CA ASP A 101 -2.42 4.75 -3.38
C ASP A 101 -1.74 5.58 -2.30
N PHE A 102 -2.52 6.33 -1.54
CA PHE A 102 -2.01 7.14 -0.43
C PHE A 102 -1.37 6.27 0.65
N ALA A 103 -2.05 5.20 1.06
CA ALA A 103 -1.58 4.34 2.14
C ALA A 103 -0.27 3.63 1.78
N VAL A 104 -0.15 3.16 0.55
CA VAL A 104 1.07 2.50 0.08
C VAL A 104 2.22 3.49 0.00
N ALA A 105 1.98 4.70 -0.52
CA ALA A 105 3.00 5.74 -0.60
C ALA A 105 3.48 6.16 0.79
N ALA A 106 2.57 6.30 1.74
CA ALA A 106 2.92 6.64 3.13
C ALA A 106 3.83 5.58 3.75
N SER A 107 3.49 4.31 3.58
CA SER A 107 4.28 3.22 4.13
C SER A 107 5.61 3.05 3.40
N CYS A 108 5.65 3.33 2.10
CA CYS A 108 6.89 3.33 1.32
C CYS A 108 7.88 4.37 1.89
N LEU A 109 7.43 5.59 2.11
CA LEU A 109 8.26 6.64 2.68
C LEU A 109 8.72 6.32 4.10
N ALA A 110 7.89 5.65 4.89
CA ALA A 110 8.24 5.25 6.25
C ALA A 110 9.48 4.34 6.30
N HIS A 111 9.72 3.54 5.26
CA HIS A 111 10.91 2.68 5.18
C HIS A 111 12.22 3.47 5.07
N SER A 112 12.16 4.74 4.73
CA SER A 112 13.32 5.61 4.61
C SER A 112 13.62 6.39 5.89
N VAL A 113 12.79 6.20 6.95
CA VAL A 113 12.91 6.91 8.22
C VAL A 113 13.21 5.90 9.33
N LYS A 114 14.18 6.21 10.17
CA LYS A 114 14.55 5.37 11.30
C LYS A 114 13.55 5.54 12.44
N GLY A 115 13.11 4.42 13.03
CA GLY A 115 12.18 4.38 14.16
C GLY A 115 10.73 4.20 13.74
N ASP A 116 9.83 4.24 14.73
CA ASP A 116 8.41 3.99 14.52
C ASP A 116 7.63 5.23 14.08
N PHE A 117 8.26 6.41 14.08
CA PHE A 117 7.60 7.65 13.73
C PHE A 117 7.72 7.92 12.24
N ASN A 118 6.59 8.29 11.66
CA ASN A 118 6.54 8.75 10.29
C ASN A 118 6.50 10.27 10.28
N PHE A 119 7.62 10.92 9.91
CA PHE A 119 7.74 12.36 9.86
C PHE A 119 7.36 12.96 8.51
N ASN A 120 6.89 12.13 7.59
CA ASN A 120 6.53 12.61 6.26
C ASN A 120 5.22 13.40 6.31
N SER A 121 5.20 14.51 5.60
CA SER A 121 3.99 15.30 5.46
C SER A 121 3.02 14.64 4.48
N ARG A 122 1.74 15.04 4.57
CA ARG A 122 0.74 14.61 3.59
C ARG A 122 1.17 14.98 2.16
N ALA A 123 1.76 16.18 1.97
CA ALA A 123 2.19 16.63 0.65
C ALA A 123 3.28 15.74 0.06
N GLU A 124 4.23 15.27 0.87
CA GLU A 124 5.27 14.35 0.42
C GLU A 124 4.68 13.00 0.01
N VAL A 125 3.72 12.49 0.78
CA VAL A 125 3.04 11.23 0.48
C VAL A 125 2.25 11.34 -0.82
N GLU A 126 1.49 12.42 -1.00
CA GLU A 126 0.71 12.65 -2.21
C GLU A 126 1.60 12.83 -3.43
N ALA A 127 2.74 13.48 -3.27
CA ALA A 127 3.70 13.63 -4.37
C ALA A 127 4.22 12.27 -4.85
N LEU A 128 4.54 11.37 -3.92
CA LEU A 128 4.94 10.01 -4.28
C LEU A 128 3.81 9.25 -4.96
N ALA A 129 2.61 9.31 -4.41
CA ALA A 129 1.45 8.59 -4.94
C ALA A 129 1.09 9.04 -6.35
N ASN A 130 1.23 10.33 -6.64
CA ASN A 130 0.78 10.91 -7.90
C ASN A 130 1.87 11.01 -8.97
N GLY A 131 3.13 11.10 -8.57
CA GLY A 131 4.18 11.50 -9.49
C GLY A 131 5.31 10.51 -9.70
N ASN A 132 5.47 9.53 -8.84
CA ASN A 132 6.63 8.64 -8.90
C ASN A 132 6.23 7.18 -8.92
N VAL A 133 5.73 6.75 -10.06
CA VAL A 133 5.35 5.35 -10.29
C VAL A 133 6.55 4.41 -10.35
N SER A 134 7.78 4.91 -10.44
CA SER A 134 8.96 4.05 -10.37
C SER A 134 9.21 3.52 -8.96
N GLY A 135 8.52 4.08 -7.99
CA GLY A 135 8.58 3.62 -6.62
C GLY A 135 9.87 3.88 -5.90
N ARG A 136 10.73 4.69 -6.44
CA ARG A 136 11.96 5.07 -5.77
C ARG A 136 11.67 6.14 -4.74
N VAL A 137 12.08 5.88 -3.52
CA VAL A 137 12.04 6.92 -2.49
C VAL A 137 13.19 7.87 -2.78
N GLN A 138 12.87 9.07 -3.24
CA GLN A 138 13.83 10.12 -3.50
C GLN A 138 13.87 11.07 -2.31
N ARG A 139 15.03 11.24 -1.78
CA ARG A 139 15.28 12.17 -0.69
C ARG A 139 16.54 12.96 -0.93
#